data_7cff0e8f1525fb1d4787750f75c00277
#
_entry.id   7cff0e8f1525fb1d4787750f75c00277
#
_cell.length_a   1.000
_cell.length_b   1.000
_cell.length_c   1.000
_cell.angle_alpha   90.00
_cell.angle_beta   90.00
_cell.angle_gamma   90.00
#
_symmetry.space_group_name_H-M   'P 1'
#
loop_
_entity.id
_entity.type
_entity.pdbx_description
1 polymer ?
#
loop_
_entity_poly.entity_id
_entity_poly.type
_entity_poly.pdbx_seq_one_letter_code
_entity_poly.pdbx_strand_id
1 'polypeptide(L)'
;IALSDNFDLVLGARFDSFDIEVFNADPEVLETRSRKDEEVSPRAGLVYKPQKNISIYASYSESFLPRSGEQYANINGDANALDPDTFTNQEIGIKWDFNDSMSFTAAIFENEQTSLDNDPNDPESFVEVDSDVSGFELQLQGYITDKWYITANYSNLDGENASGVELRELPENTMSVWTTYEVNEVFGFGIGATYQDESKVSTSASSPVLPSYTRVDASAYYTLSDKMRLQLNVENLTDTLYFPNAHSTHQVTVGAPINARLSLIGSF
;
A
#
# COMPACT_ATOMS: atom_id res chain seq x y z
N ILE A 1 12.55 -9.67 21.94
CA ILE A 1 13.61 -10.06 22.88
C ILE A 1 14.53 -8.85 23.08
N ALA A 2 14.61 -8.30 24.29
CA ALA A 2 15.60 -7.27 24.61
C ALA A 2 16.98 -7.93 24.74
N LEU A 3 17.91 -7.58 23.88
CA LEU A 3 19.29 -8.06 23.93
C LEU A 3 20.14 -7.19 24.86
N SER A 4 19.81 -5.91 24.94
CA SER A 4 20.40 -4.90 25.85
C SER A 4 19.44 -3.71 25.97
N ASP A 5 19.83 -2.67 26.71
CA ASP A 5 19.02 -1.43 26.81
C ASP A 5 18.83 -0.73 25.45
N ASN A 6 19.73 -1.00 24.50
CA ASN A 6 19.76 -0.33 23.21
C ASN A 6 19.40 -1.25 22.02
N PHE A 7 19.26 -2.56 22.24
CA PHE A 7 19.03 -3.51 21.15
C PHE A 7 17.88 -4.44 21.46
N ASP A 8 16.91 -4.49 20.53
CA ASP A 8 15.82 -5.46 20.52
C ASP A 8 15.91 -6.36 19.29
N LEU A 9 15.73 -7.67 19.48
CA LEU A 9 15.59 -8.67 18.44
C LEU A 9 14.12 -9.10 18.34
N VAL A 10 13.56 -9.10 17.14
CA VAL A 10 12.24 -9.63 16.82
C VAL A 10 12.42 -10.90 15.97
N LEU A 11 11.85 -12.00 16.42
CA LEU A 11 11.83 -13.24 15.66
C LEU A 11 10.41 -13.80 15.66
N GLY A 12 9.98 -14.33 14.54
CA GLY A 12 8.68 -14.98 14.42
C GLY A 12 8.65 -15.94 13.24
N ALA A 13 7.77 -16.90 13.32
CA ALA A 13 7.41 -17.78 12.21
C ALA A 13 5.95 -18.13 12.34
N ARG A 14 5.25 -18.24 11.21
CA ARG A 14 3.88 -18.72 11.11
C ARG A 14 3.86 -19.91 10.17
N PHE A 15 3.22 -20.99 10.60
CA PHE A 15 2.89 -22.13 9.74
C PHE A 15 1.42 -22.03 9.36
N ASP A 16 1.15 -22.14 8.07
CA ASP A 16 -0.20 -22.14 7.51
C ASP A 16 -0.40 -23.42 6.67
N SER A 17 -1.61 -23.94 6.72
CA SER A 17 -2.04 -25.08 5.90
C SER A 17 -3.41 -24.76 5.32
N PHE A 18 -3.51 -24.74 3.99
CA PHE A 18 -4.74 -24.48 3.24
C PHE A 18 -5.13 -25.73 2.47
N ASP A 19 -6.34 -26.21 2.69
CA ASP A 19 -6.94 -27.32 1.97
C ASP A 19 -8.10 -26.76 1.14
N ILE A 20 -7.98 -26.85 -0.18
CA ILE A 20 -8.84 -26.17 -1.14
C ILE A 20 -9.45 -27.21 -2.07
N GLU A 21 -10.77 -27.16 -2.21
CA GLU A 21 -11.49 -27.92 -3.20
C GLU A 21 -12.30 -26.97 -4.10
N VAL A 22 -12.13 -27.10 -5.41
CA VAL A 22 -12.84 -26.32 -6.43
C VAL A 22 -13.62 -27.28 -7.31
N PHE A 23 -14.92 -27.03 -7.41
CA PHE A 23 -15.81 -27.76 -8.30
C PHE A 23 -16.10 -26.91 -9.56
N ASN A 24 -15.71 -27.41 -10.72
CA ASN A 24 -16.12 -26.82 -11.99
C ASN A 24 -17.52 -27.32 -12.36
N ALA A 25 -18.49 -26.42 -12.33
CA ALA A 25 -19.88 -26.71 -12.61
C ALA A 25 -20.23 -26.72 -14.12
N ASP A 26 -19.25 -26.54 -15.02
CA ASP A 26 -19.48 -26.63 -16.44
C ASP A 26 -19.96 -28.05 -16.81
N PRO A 27 -21.16 -28.19 -17.41
CA PRO A 27 -21.72 -29.49 -17.74
C PRO A 27 -20.86 -30.35 -18.67
N GLU A 28 -19.95 -29.74 -19.43
CA GLU A 28 -19.05 -30.45 -20.36
C GLU A 28 -17.78 -30.93 -19.66
N VAL A 29 -17.42 -30.36 -18.50
CA VAL A 29 -16.17 -30.66 -17.78
C VAL A 29 -16.45 -31.41 -16.46
N LEU A 30 -17.37 -30.94 -15.61
CA LEU A 30 -17.77 -31.53 -14.32
C LEU A 30 -16.58 -32.09 -13.50
N GLU A 31 -15.58 -31.26 -13.27
CA GLU A 31 -14.34 -31.64 -12.62
C GLU A 31 -14.27 -31.07 -11.21
N THR A 32 -13.79 -31.90 -10.27
CA THR A 32 -13.39 -31.43 -8.94
C THR A 32 -11.88 -31.46 -8.85
N ARG A 33 -11.29 -30.35 -8.44
CA ARG A 33 -9.85 -30.21 -8.18
C ARG A 33 -9.62 -29.91 -6.73
N SER A 34 -8.64 -30.56 -6.12
CA SER A 34 -8.23 -30.31 -4.74
C SER A 34 -6.74 -30.07 -4.66
N ARG A 35 -6.36 -29.16 -3.75
CA ARG A 35 -4.96 -28.84 -3.49
C ARG A 35 -4.78 -28.52 -2.01
N LYS A 36 -3.61 -28.89 -1.48
CA LYS A 36 -3.16 -28.53 -0.15
C LYS A 36 -1.86 -27.75 -0.26
N ASP A 37 -1.86 -26.52 0.26
CA ASP A 37 -0.67 -25.66 0.38
C ASP A 37 -0.26 -25.59 1.85
N GLU A 38 1.00 -25.83 2.14
CA GLU A 38 1.59 -25.74 3.49
C GLU A 38 2.86 -24.90 3.41
N GLU A 39 2.87 -23.76 4.15
CA GLU A 39 3.97 -22.80 4.09
C GLU A 39 4.36 -22.31 5.48
N VAL A 40 5.65 -21.95 5.59
CA VAL A 40 6.20 -21.28 6.78
C VAL A 40 6.61 -19.86 6.41
N SER A 41 6.00 -18.88 7.04
CA SER A 41 6.30 -17.46 6.86
C SER A 41 7.20 -16.96 8.01
N PRO A 42 8.53 -16.90 7.82
CA PRO A 42 9.47 -16.39 8.81
C PRO A 42 9.46 -14.86 8.84
N ARG A 43 9.85 -14.29 9.97
CA ARG A 43 10.18 -12.89 10.11
C ARG A 43 11.32 -12.69 11.09
N ALA A 44 12.19 -11.74 10.79
CA ALA A 44 13.26 -11.32 11.67
C ALA A 44 13.40 -9.80 11.65
N GLY A 45 13.79 -9.20 12.77
CA GLY A 45 14.03 -7.77 12.85
C GLY A 45 15.02 -7.46 13.97
N LEU A 46 15.82 -6.45 13.74
CA LEU A 46 16.73 -5.88 14.72
C LEU A 46 16.40 -4.39 14.89
N VAL A 47 16.25 -3.95 16.13
CA VAL A 47 16.02 -2.53 16.45
C VAL A 47 17.17 -2.04 17.32
N TYR A 48 17.83 -0.99 16.89
CA TYR A 48 18.86 -0.27 17.63
C TYR A 48 18.33 1.09 18.09
N LYS A 49 18.40 1.35 19.38
CA LYS A 49 17.95 2.58 20.05
C LYS A 49 19.16 3.36 20.57
N PRO A 50 19.84 4.17 19.74
CA PRO A 50 20.98 4.99 20.19
C PRO A 50 20.56 6.01 21.26
N GLN A 51 19.32 6.46 21.20
CA GLN A 51 18.67 7.38 22.15
C GLN A 51 17.22 6.95 22.36
N LYS A 52 16.59 7.44 23.44
CA LYS A 52 15.19 7.08 23.76
C LYS A 52 14.18 7.48 22.67
N ASN A 53 14.51 8.50 21.91
CA ASN A 53 13.67 9.10 20.88
C ASN A 53 14.14 8.75 19.45
N ILE A 54 15.10 7.83 19.29
CA ILE A 54 15.57 7.35 17.97
C ILE A 54 15.58 5.84 17.97
N SER A 55 14.94 5.26 16.95
CA SER A 55 15.00 3.83 16.65
C SER A 55 15.46 3.62 15.22
N ILE A 56 16.53 2.87 15.02
CA ILE A 56 17.00 2.42 13.71
C ILE A 56 16.67 0.94 13.64
N TYR A 57 16.08 0.48 12.57
CA TYR A 57 15.68 -0.92 12.43
C TYR A 57 16.05 -1.50 11.07
N ALA A 58 16.24 -2.81 11.07
CA ALA A 58 16.26 -3.62 9.87
C ALA A 58 15.30 -4.79 10.06
N SER A 59 14.53 -5.13 9.03
CA SER A 59 13.57 -6.22 9.07
C SER A 59 13.58 -7.04 7.79
N TYR A 60 13.23 -8.30 7.94
CA TYR A 60 12.97 -9.27 6.89
C TYR A 60 11.69 -10.03 7.22
N SER A 61 10.83 -10.22 6.24
CA SER A 61 9.65 -11.05 6.39
C SER A 61 9.27 -11.73 5.08
N GLU A 62 8.75 -12.94 5.19
CA GLU A 62 8.11 -13.66 4.10
C GLU A 62 6.64 -13.85 4.37
N SER A 63 5.86 -13.87 3.29
CA SER A 63 4.46 -14.25 3.27
C SER A 63 4.17 -14.99 1.96
N PHE A 64 3.00 -15.60 1.86
CA PHE A 64 2.61 -16.34 0.67
C PHE A 64 1.13 -16.17 0.37
N LEU A 65 0.77 -16.40 -0.89
CA LEU A 65 -0.61 -16.48 -1.36
C LEU A 65 -0.87 -17.91 -1.86
N PRO A 66 -1.75 -18.68 -1.21
CA PRO A 66 -2.07 -20.02 -1.66
C PRO A 66 -2.75 -20.02 -3.03
N ARG A 67 -2.56 -21.06 -3.81
CA ARG A 67 -3.19 -21.24 -5.12
C ARG A 67 -4.68 -21.52 -4.97
N SER A 68 -5.46 -20.50 -4.63
CA SER A 68 -6.90 -20.59 -4.37
C SER A 68 -7.69 -19.52 -5.12
N GLY A 69 -9.02 -19.64 -5.15
CA GLY A 69 -9.89 -18.67 -5.78
C GLY A 69 -9.72 -18.62 -7.30
N GLU A 70 -9.58 -17.43 -7.86
CA GLU A 70 -9.46 -17.23 -9.32
C GLU A 70 -8.22 -17.90 -9.90
N GLN A 71 -7.08 -17.82 -9.20
CA GLN A 71 -5.85 -18.48 -9.64
C GLN A 71 -6.06 -19.99 -9.75
N TYR A 72 -6.73 -20.59 -8.77
CA TYR A 72 -6.98 -22.04 -8.78
C TYR A 72 -8.04 -22.44 -9.83
N ALA A 73 -9.04 -21.62 -10.07
CA ALA A 73 -10.08 -21.90 -11.08
C ALA A 73 -9.51 -21.96 -12.51
N ASN A 74 -8.45 -21.19 -12.79
CA ASN A 74 -7.79 -21.10 -14.08
C ASN A 74 -6.60 -22.07 -14.24
N ILE A 75 -6.25 -22.82 -13.18
CA ILE A 75 -5.12 -23.72 -13.19
C ILE A 75 -5.49 -25.03 -13.91
N ASN A 76 -4.80 -25.33 -15.00
CA ASN A 76 -4.76 -26.66 -15.62
C ASN A 76 -3.87 -27.61 -14.80
N GLY A 77 -3.74 -28.88 -15.21
CA GLY A 77 -3.01 -29.89 -14.46
C GLY A 77 -1.55 -29.53 -14.17
N ASP A 78 -0.89 -28.79 -15.06
CA ASP A 78 0.54 -28.44 -14.94
C ASP A 78 0.73 -27.29 -13.93
N ALA A 79 -0.11 -26.26 -13.96
CA ALA A 79 -0.05 -25.19 -12.98
C ALA A 79 -0.38 -25.62 -11.54
N ASN A 80 -1.11 -26.72 -11.36
CA ASN A 80 -1.37 -27.32 -10.04
C ASN A 80 -0.10 -27.89 -9.36
N ALA A 81 0.98 -28.09 -10.12
CA ALA A 81 2.27 -28.58 -9.60
C ALA A 81 3.19 -27.44 -9.12
N LEU A 82 2.84 -26.18 -9.39
CA LEU A 82 3.65 -25.02 -9.02
C LEU A 82 3.38 -24.59 -7.57
N ASP A 83 4.40 -24.02 -6.93
CA ASP A 83 4.33 -23.56 -5.56
C ASP A 83 3.39 -22.31 -5.40
N PRO A 84 2.89 -22.01 -4.19
CA PRO A 84 2.20 -20.76 -3.90
C PRO A 84 3.06 -19.53 -4.25
N ASP A 85 2.39 -18.42 -4.59
CA ASP A 85 3.10 -17.14 -4.74
C ASP A 85 3.75 -16.74 -3.41
N THR A 86 4.99 -16.34 -3.45
CA THR A 86 5.72 -15.86 -2.27
C THR A 86 5.99 -14.35 -2.36
N PHE A 87 6.06 -13.73 -1.20
CA PHE A 87 6.38 -12.31 -1.06
C PHE A 87 7.46 -12.17 -0.02
N THR A 88 8.56 -11.54 -0.38
CA THR A 88 9.59 -11.15 0.58
C THR A 88 9.60 -9.63 0.74
N ASN A 89 9.87 -9.18 1.96
CA ASN A 89 10.08 -7.77 2.26
C ASN A 89 11.37 -7.64 3.06
N GLN A 90 12.24 -6.75 2.59
CA GLN A 90 13.45 -6.32 3.28
C GLN A 90 13.37 -4.81 3.48
N GLU A 91 13.57 -4.34 4.70
CA GLU A 91 13.43 -2.92 5.02
C GLU A 91 14.48 -2.49 6.04
N ILE A 92 15.04 -1.29 5.84
CA ILE A 92 15.88 -0.58 6.80
C ILE A 92 15.29 0.81 6.98
N GLY A 93 15.08 1.22 8.24
CA GLY A 93 14.47 2.51 8.50
C GLY A 93 14.91 3.15 9.81
N ILE A 94 14.50 4.38 9.96
CA ILE A 94 14.67 5.19 11.17
C ILE A 94 13.33 5.79 11.58
N LYS A 95 13.05 5.75 12.89
CA LYS A 95 11.95 6.48 13.54
C LYS A 95 12.57 7.45 14.53
N TRP A 96 12.25 8.72 14.42
CA TRP A 96 12.82 9.78 15.23
C TRP A 96 11.74 10.73 15.74
N ASP A 97 11.52 10.68 17.04
CA ASP A 97 10.71 11.65 17.77
C ASP A 97 11.59 12.83 18.16
N PHE A 98 11.70 13.85 17.29
CA PHE A 98 12.63 14.96 17.51
C PHE A 98 12.13 15.98 18.56
N ASN A 99 10.87 15.89 18.94
CA ASN A 99 10.31 16.47 20.16
C ASN A 99 9.06 15.68 20.59
N ASP A 100 8.44 16.05 21.71
CA ASP A 100 7.28 15.34 22.29
C ASP A 100 6.02 15.40 21.41
N SER A 101 6.02 16.21 20.37
CA SER A 101 4.85 16.48 19.53
C SER A 101 5.02 16.08 18.07
N MET A 102 6.23 15.81 17.61
CA MET A 102 6.53 15.53 16.21
C MET A 102 7.43 14.32 16.04
N SER A 103 7.10 13.51 15.06
CA SER A 103 7.89 12.35 14.65
C SER A 103 8.19 12.37 13.15
N PHE A 104 9.34 11.79 12.82
CA PHE A 104 9.79 11.55 11.46
C PHE A 104 10.12 10.08 11.29
N THR A 105 9.71 9.50 10.17
CA THR A 105 10.09 8.15 9.76
C THR A 105 10.67 8.20 8.37
N ALA A 106 11.75 7.46 8.14
CA ALA A 106 12.29 7.20 6.81
C ALA A 106 12.62 5.72 6.69
N ALA A 107 12.33 5.13 5.56
CA ALA A 107 12.63 3.74 5.25
C ALA A 107 13.09 3.60 3.80
N ILE A 108 13.98 2.64 3.55
CA ILE A 108 14.28 2.08 2.24
C ILE A 108 13.89 0.62 2.28
N PHE A 109 13.32 0.11 1.20
CA PHE A 109 12.82 -1.26 1.16
C PHE A 109 12.96 -1.88 -0.23
N GLU A 110 12.90 -3.19 -0.24
CA GLU A 110 12.81 -4.03 -1.41
C GLU A 110 11.74 -5.10 -1.13
N ASN A 111 10.79 -5.22 -2.04
CA ASN A 111 9.73 -6.22 -2.05
C ASN A 111 9.89 -7.06 -3.29
N GLU A 112 9.99 -8.38 -3.13
CA GLU A 112 9.98 -9.34 -4.23
C GLU A 112 8.68 -10.13 -4.17
N GLN A 113 8.10 -10.40 -5.34
CA GLN A 113 6.95 -11.27 -5.49
C GLN A 113 7.24 -12.31 -6.55
N THR A 114 7.11 -13.57 -6.19
CA THR A 114 7.04 -14.68 -7.15
C THR A 114 5.59 -14.94 -7.52
N SER A 115 5.27 -14.96 -8.80
CA SER A 115 3.91 -15.18 -9.31
C SER A 115 3.93 -16.07 -10.55
N LEU A 116 2.75 -16.44 -11.06
CA LEU A 116 2.64 -17.19 -12.31
C LEU A 116 2.38 -16.28 -13.50
N ASP A 117 3.07 -16.54 -14.61
CA ASP A 117 2.76 -15.98 -15.92
C ASP A 117 2.71 -17.10 -16.97
N ASN A 118 2.14 -16.82 -18.13
CA ASN A 118 2.14 -17.77 -19.24
C ASN A 118 3.56 -17.98 -19.75
N ASP A 119 3.93 -19.24 -20.02
CA ASP A 119 5.20 -19.53 -20.68
C ASP A 119 5.23 -18.89 -22.07
N PRO A 120 6.19 -18.02 -22.39
CA PRO A 120 6.27 -17.38 -23.71
C PRO A 120 6.52 -18.37 -24.85
N ASN A 121 6.95 -19.60 -24.56
CA ASN A 121 7.20 -20.64 -25.53
C ASN A 121 6.05 -21.66 -25.65
N ASP A 122 5.17 -21.73 -24.66
CA ASP A 122 4.00 -22.59 -24.60
C ASP A 122 2.84 -21.90 -23.90
N PRO A 123 1.92 -21.24 -24.66
CA PRO A 123 0.81 -20.49 -24.07
C PRO A 123 -0.19 -21.33 -23.24
N GLU A 124 -0.10 -22.65 -23.29
CA GLU A 124 -0.93 -23.57 -22.49
C GLU A 124 -0.27 -23.94 -21.15
N SER A 125 1.00 -23.53 -20.93
CA SER A 125 1.73 -23.76 -19.70
C SER A 125 2.00 -22.47 -18.94
N PHE A 126 2.35 -22.61 -17.64
CA PHE A 126 2.69 -21.51 -16.76
C PHE A 126 4.11 -21.66 -16.24
N VAL A 127 4.79 -20.54 -16.05
CA VAL A 127 6.10 -20.45 -15.42
C VAL A 127 6.05 -19.52 -14.23
N GLU A 128 6.87 -19.77 -13.25
CA GLU A 128 7.11 -18.82 -12.17
C GLU A 128 7.93 -17.65 -12.69
N VAL A 129 7.51 -16.45 -12.33
CA VAL A 129 8.18 -15.18 -12.68
C VAL A 129 8.29 -14.34 -11.43
N ASP A 130 9.39 -13.63 -11.33
CA ASP A 130 9.60 -12.68 -10.24
C ASP A 130 9.24 -11.26 -10.68
N SER A 131 8.79 -10.48 -9.75
CA SER A 131 8.69 -9.03 -9.87
C SER A 131 9.21 -8.39 -8.58
N ASP A 132 9.86 -7.26 -8.73
CA ASP A 132 10.42 -6.52 -7.61
C ASP A 132 9.89 -5.09 -7.58
N VAL A 133 9.78 -4.56 -6.37
CA VAL A 133 9.50 -3.15 -6.12
C VAL A 133 10.45 -2.69 -5.03
N SER A 134 11.32 -1.76 -5.37
CA SER A 134 12.21 -1.10 -4.43
C SER A 134 11.83 0.37 -4.29
N GLY A 135 12.24 0.98 -3.19
CA GLY A 135 11.94 2.39 -2.99
C GLY A 135 12.33 2.93 -1.63
N PHE A 136 11.92 4.16 -1.41
CA PHE A 136 12.03 4.77 -0.10
C PHE A 136 10.77 5.56 0.25
N GLU A 137 10.50 5.64 1.54
CA GLU A 137 9.37 6.37 2.11
C GLU A 137 9.82 7.33 3.19
N LEU A 138 9.19 8.50 3.22
CA LEU A 138 9.38 9.52 4.24
C LEU A 138 8.02 9.88 4.82
N GLN A 139 7.94 9.98 6.13
CA GLN A 139 6.76 10.47 6.85
C GLN A 139 7.16 11.50 7.90
N LEU A 140 6.45 12.60 7.94
CA LEU A 140 6.51 13.61 8.98
C LEU A 140 5.11 13.80 9.56
N GLN A 141 4.96 13.74 10.89
CA GLN A 141 3.68 14.00 11.51
C GLN A 141 3.82 14.64 12.90
N GLY A 142 2.85 15.46 13.26
CA GLY A 142 2.77 16.01 14.60
C GLY A 142 2.37 17.47 14.65
N TYR A 143 2.52 18.07 15.83
CA TYR A 143 2.17 19.46 16.08
C TYR A 143 3.40 20.36 15.91
N ILE A 144 3.32 21.29 14.94
CA ILE A 144 4.32 22.37 14.75
C ILE A 144 4.19 23.39 15.89
N THR A 145 2.96 23.66 16.30
CA THR A 145 2.61 24.43 17.49
C THR A 145 1.40 23.76 18.15
N ASP A 146 1.01 24.16 19.35
CA ASP A 146 -0.16 23.62 20.05
C ASP A 146 -1.47 23.66 19.23
N LYS A 147 -1.50 24.48 18.16
CA LYS A 147 -2.69 24.67 17.31
C LYS A 147 -2.51 24.23 15.88
N TRP A 148 -1.30 23.89 15.48
CA TRP A 148 -0.99 23.59 14.10
C TRP A 148 -0.42 22.18 13.96
N TYR A 149 -1.24 21.28 13.45
CA TYR A 149 -0.86 19.90 13.15
C TYR A 149 -0.53 19.73 11.66
N ILE A 150 0.46 18.88 11.35
CA ILE A 150 0.81 18.49 10.00
C ILE A 150 1.01 16.96 9.92
N THR A 151 0.62 16.39 8.80
CA THR A 151 1.12 15.08 8.33
C THR A 151 1.54 15.22 6.88
N ALA A 152 2.72 14.70 6.55
CA ALA A 152 3.27 14.71 5.20
C ALA A 152 3.91 13.36 4.92
N ASN A 153 3.65 12.80 3.74
CA ASN A 153 4.21 11.54 3.29
C ASN A 153 4.77 11.74 1.88
N TYR A 154 5.85 11.05 1.59
CA TYR A 154 6.44 10.95 0.28
C TYR A 154 6.95 9.54 0.06
N SER A 155 6.69 8.97 -1.09
CA SER A 155 7.30 7.71 -1.54
C SER A 155 7.84 7.84 -2.95
N ASN A 156 8.98 7.21 -3.18
CA ASN A 156 9.54 6.98 -4.50
C ASN A 156 9.69 5.48 -4.68
N LEU A 157 9.12 4.96 -5.76
CA LEU A 157 9.00 3.52 -6.05
C LEU A 157 9.57 3.27 -7.44
N ASP A 158 10.32 2.19 -7.55
CA ASP A 158 10.76 1.62 -8.81
C ASP A 158 10.41 0.13 -8.80
N GLY A 159 9.72 -0.34 -9.83
CA GLY A 159 9.27 -1.73 -9.87
C GLY A 159 9.18 -2.27 -11.27
N GLU A 160 9.74 -3.47 -11.44
CA GLU A 160 9.83 -4.17 -12.70
C GLU A 160 9.37 -5.63 -12.54
N ASN A 161 8.90 -6.20 -13.63
CA ASN A 161 8.70 -7.64 -13.72
C ASN A 161 9.99 -8.34 -14.17
N ALA A 162 10.00 -9.66 -14.18
CA ALA A 162 11.13 -10.50 -14.60
C ALA A 162 11.70 -10.18 -16.00
N SER A 163 10.97 -9.48 -16.84
CA SER A 163 11.40 -9.05 -18.18
C SER A 163 11.97 -7.62 -18.19
N GLY A 164 12.13 -6.97 -17.04
CA GLY A 164 12.57 -5.57 -16.92
C GLY A 164 11.55 -4.57 -17.44
N VAL A 165 10.26 -4.92 -17.35
CA VAL A 165 9.16 -4.03 -17.74
C VAL A 165 8.54 -3.46 -16.48
N GLU A 166 8.42 -2.14 -16.46
CA GLU A 166 7.77 -1.38 -15.37
C GLU A 166 6.37 -1.93 -15.05
N LEU A 167 6.09 -2.08 -13.76
CA LEU A 167 4.81 -2.58 -13.27
C LEU A 167 3.68 -1.57 -13.58
N ARG A 168 2.49 -2.11 -13.79
CA ARG A 168 1.29 -1.31 -14.00
C ARG A 168 0.84 -0.64 -12.71
N GLU A 169 0.22 0.53 -12.83
CA GLU A 169 -0.38 1.28 -11.72
C GLU A 169 0.60 1.57 -10.56
N LEU A 170 1.89 1.60 -10.88
CA LEU A 170 2.97 1.95 -9.96
C LEU A 170 3.50 3.35 -10.31
N PRO A 171 2.99 4.42 -9.71
CA PRO A 171 3.54 5.76 -9.91
C PRO A 171 4.91 5.85 -9.22
N GLU A 172 5.91 6.39 -9.93
CA GLU A 172 7.26 6.55 -9.38
C GLU A 172 7.27 7.43 -8.13
N ASN A 173 6.56 8.54 -8.16
CA ASN A 173 6.50 9.46 -7.03
C ASN A 173 5.06 9.66 -6.57
N THR A 174 4.84 9.53 -5.26
CA THR A 174 3.61 9.96 -4.61
C THR A 174 3.92 10.88 -3.44
N MET A 175 3.10 11.89 -3.25
CA MET A 175 3.22 12.82 -2.13
C MET A 175 1.85 13.18 -1.58
N SER A 176 1.73 13.23 -0.27
CA SER A 176 0.56 13.78 0.38
C SER A 176 0.96 14.68 1.55
N VAL A 177 0.28 15.81 1.65
CA VAL A 177 0.41 16.73 2.78
C VAL A 177 -0.99 17.10 3.25
N TRP A 178 -1.23 16.97 4.52
CA TRP A 178 -2.43 17.47 5.18
C TRP A 178 -2.05 18.29 6.39
N THR A 179 -2.66 19.46 6.57
CA THR A 179 -2.42 20.31 7.73
C THR A 179 -3.73 20.82 8.29
N THR A 180 -3.81 20.91 9.61
CA THR A 180 -4.94 21.50 10.32
C THR A 180 -4.48 22.61 11.25
N TYR A 181 -5.25 23.66 11.33
CA TYR A 181 -4.99 24.79 12.20
C TYR A 181 -6.23 25.14 13.04
N GLU A 182 -6.05 25.18 14.35
CA GLU A 182 -7.07 25.58 15.31
C GLU A 182 -6.99 27.11 15.52
N VAL A 183 -7.90 27.84 14.88
CA VAL A 183 -7.95 29.31 15.03
C VAL A 183 -8.27 29.68 16.47
N ASN A 184 -9.27 29.01 17.05
CA ASN A 184 -9.68 29.16 18.45
C ASN A 184 -10.39 27.86 18.91
N GLU A 185 -10.92 27.85 20.13
CA GLU A 185 -11.61 26.69 20.73
C GLU A 185 -12.86 26.21 19.95
N VAL A 186 -13.40 27.08 19.09
CA VAL A 186 -14.65 26.80 18.35
C VAL A 186 -14.40 26.49 16.89
N PHE A 187 -13.41 27.14 16.28
CA PHE A 187 -13.19 27.06 14.84
C PHE A 187 -11.77 26.58 14.49
N GLY A 188 -11.70 25.64 13.59
CA GLY A 188 -10.48 25.17 12.94
C GLY A 188 -10.72 24.88 11.46
N PHE A 189 -9.64 24.76 10.70
CA PHE A 189 -9.68 24.36 9.30
C PHE A 189 -8.51 23.45 8.97
N GLY A 190 -8.63 22.73 7.87
CA GLY A 190 -7.58 21.91 7.29
C GLY A 190 -7.49 22.12 5.79
N ILE A 191 -6.29 21.93 5.25
CA ILE A 191 -6.03 21.92 3.83
C ILE A 191 -4.96 20.89 3.54
N GLY A 192 -5.04 20.24 2.41
CA GLY A 192 -4.04 19.29 1.97
C GLY A 192 -3.99 19.14 0.47
N ALA A 193 -2.93 18.50 0.02
CA ALA A 193 -2.73 18.15 -1.37
C ALA A 193 -2.20 16.72 -1.48
N THR A 194 -2.64 16.01 -2.50
CA THR A 194 -2.11 14.71 -2.91
C THR A 194 -1.61 14.83 -4.33
N TYR A 195 -0.36 14.45 -4.55
CA TYR A 195 0.27 14.34 -5.86
C TYR A 195 0.55 12.87 -6.16
N GLN A 196 0.37 12.50 -7.40
CA GLN A 196 0.72 11.20 -7.93
C GLN A 196 1.33 11.39 -9.33
N ASP A 197 2.48 10.74 -9.58
CA ASP A 197 3.08 10.68 -10.91
C ASP A 197 2.21 9.90 -11.90
N GLU A 198 2.57 10.00 -13.16
CA GLU A 198 2.00 9.13 -14.19
C GLU A 198 2.32 7.66 -13.91
N SER A 199 1.47 6.76 -14.39
CA SER A 199 1.69 5.33 -14.28
C SER A 199 1.14 4.58 -15.49
N LYS A 200 1.74 3.44 -15.81
CA LYS A 200 1.27 2.59 -16.91
C LYS A 200 -0.02 1.85 -16.55
N VAL A 201 -0.88 1.68 -17.54
CA VAL A 201 -2.14 0.93 -17.38
C VAL A 201 -1.93 -0.59 -17.51
N SER A 202 -0.86 -0.99 -18.18
CA SER A 202 -0.49 -2.41 -18.35
C SER A 202 1.03 -2.55 -18.51
N THR A 203 1.54 -3.76 -18.42
CA THR A 203 2.95 -4.10 -18.64
C THR A 203 3.35 -4.16 -20.13
N SER A 204 2.48 -3.77 -21.06
CA SER A 204 2.82 -3.70 -22.48
C SER A 204 3.70 -2.49 -22.78
N ALA A 205 4.71 -2.64 -23.64
CA ALA A 205 5.57 -1.54 -24.09
C ALA A 205 4.78 -0.38 -24.75
N SER A 206 3.60 -0.64 -25.30
CA SER A 206 2.70 0.34 -25.90
C SER A 206 1.54 0.74 -24.98
N SER A 207 1.67 0.48 -23.66
CA SER A 207 0.62 0.79 -22.70
C SER A 207 0.26 2.27 -22.69
N PRO A 208 -1.03 2.61 -22.65
CA PRO A 208 -1.45 3.95 -22.25
C PRO A 208 -0.93 4.29 -20.85
N VAL A 209 -0.82 5.59 -20.61
CA VAL A 209 -0.36 6.13 -19.32
C VAL A 209 -1.50 6.89 -18.68
N LEU A 210 -1.74 6.66 -17.39
CA LEU A 210 -2.55 7.52 -16.54
C LEU A 210 -1.71 8.77 -16.26
N PRO A 211 -2.19 9.98 -16.60
CA PRO A 211 -1.42 11.20 -16.38
C PRO A 211 -1.25 11.51 -14.89
N SER A 212 -0.15 12.13 -14.55
CA SER A 212 0.08 12.68 -13.20
C SER A 212 -1.00 13.69 -12.82
N TYR A 213 -1.27 13.81 -11.53
CA TYR A 213 -2.23 14.78 -11.03
C TYR A 213 -1.88 15.32 -9.65
N THR A 214 -2.45 16.50 -9.35
CA THR A 214 -2.50 17.05 -7.99
C THR A 214 -3.94 17.32 -7.62
N ARG A 215 -4.42 16.74 -6.51
CA ARG A 215 -5.71 17.02 -5.93
C ARG A 215 -5.53 17.83 -4.66
N VAL A 216 -6.32 18.89 -4.50
CA VAL A 216 -6.35 19.72 -3.29
C VAL A 216 -7.67 19.53 -2.58
N ASP A 217 -7.62 19.28 -1.28
CA ASP A 217 -8.78 19.07 -0.41
C ASP A 217 -8.75 20.07 0.74
N ALA A 218 -9.92 20.43 1.26
CA ALA A 218 -10.04 21.35 2.40
C ALA A 218 -11.10 20.87 3.39
N SER A 219 -10.96 21.27 4.63
CA SER A 219 -11.97 21.03 5.67
C SER A 219 -12.13 22.23 6.57
N ALA A 220 -13.31 22.36 7.20
CA ALA A 220 -13.58 23.32 8.25
C ALA A 220 -14.33 22.63 9.38
N TYR A 221 -14.01 23.01 10.61
CA TYR A 221 -14.56 22.43 11.83
C TYR A 221 -15.16 23.53 12.68
N TYR A 222 -16.37 23.32 13.17
CA TYR A 222 -17.06 24.26 14.06
C TYR A 222 -17.68 23.51 15.25
N THR A 223 -17.19 23.77 16.43
CA THR A 223 -17.68 23.20 17.69
C THR A 223 -18.94 23.94 18.12
N LEU A 224 -20.09 23.25 18.09
CA LEU A 224 -21.38 23.79 18.50
C LEU A 224 -21.57 23.74 20.03
N SER A 225 -21.03 22.70 20.66
CA SER A 225 -21.02 22.48 22.10
C SER A 225 -19.98 21.42 22.45
N ASP A 226 -19.75 21.15 23.72
CA ASP A 226 -18.81 20.07 24.19
C ASP A 226 -19.13 18.68 23.62
N LYS A 227 -20.34 18.49 23.10
CA LYS A 227 -20.80 17.22 22.55
C LYS A 227 -21.10 17.21 21.07
N MET A 228 -21.04 18.37 20.40
CA MET A 228 -21.49 18.49 19.01
C MET A 228 -20.51 19.32 18.19
N ARG A 229 -20.16 18.80 17.00
CA ARG A 229 -19.30 19.47 16.03
C ARG A 229 -19.88 19.36 14.61
N LEU A 230 -19.86 20.46 13.88
CA LEU A 230 -20.04 20.50 12.43
C LEU A 230 -18.68 20.31 11.75
N GLN A 231 -18.67 19.54 10.67
CA GLN A 231 -17.49 19.37 9.83
C GLN A 231 -17.90 19.46 8.36
N LEU A 232 -17.32 20.43 7.66
CA LEU A 232 -17.40 20.56 6.22
C LEU A 232 -16.12 19.98 5.61
N ASN A 233 -16.23 19.06 4.67
CA ASN A 233 -15.13 18.61 3.83
C ASN A 233 -15.44 18.98 2.39
N VAL A 234 -14.46 19.54 1.70
CA VAL A 234 -14.48 19.80 0.27
C VAL A 234 -13.35 19.01 -0.36
N GLU A 235 -13.68 18.06 -1.21
CA GLU A 235 -12.72 17.24 -1.94
C GLU A 235 -12.56 17.80 -3.36
N ASN A 236 -11.34 17.70 -3.88
CA ASN A 236 -10.96 18.19 -5.19
C ASN A 236 -11.34 19.69 -5.37
N LEU A 237 -10.88 20.52 -4.47
CA LEU A 237 -11.20 21.97 -4.40
C LEU A 237 -10.86 22.71 -5.70
N THR A 238 -9.89 22.23 -6.47
CA THR A 238 -9.45 22.78 -7.74
C THR A 238 -10.20 22.25 -8.94
N ASP A 239 -11.14 21.30 -8.74
CA ASP A 239 -11.92 20.59 -9.78
C ASP A 239 -11.01 19.99 -10.86
N THR A 240 -9.89 19.42 -10.44
CA THR A 240 -8.92 18.76 -11.33
C THR A 240 -9.53 17.47 -11.89
N LEU A 241 -9.49 17.28 -13.21
CA LEU A 241 -9.78 15.98 -13.82
C LEU A 241 -8.59 15.06 -13.59
N TYR A 242 -8.82 13.91 -12.95
CA TYR A 242 -7.77 12.94 -12.64
C TYR A 242 -8.25 11.50 -12.76
N PHE A 243 -7.31 10.57 -12.92
CA PHE A 243 -7.56 9.16 -13.12
C PHE A 243 -6.73 8.36 -12.10
N PRO A 244 -7.29 8.00 -10.95
CA PRO A 244 -6.53 7.40 -9.84
C PRO A 244 -6.07 5.97 -10.12
N ASN A 245 -6.76 5.23 -10.96
CA ASN A 245 -6.45 3.85 -11.32
C ASN A 245 -7.13 3.40 -12.61
N ALA A 246 -6.71 2.25 -13.14
CA ALA A 246 -7.33 1.60 -14.28
C ALA A 246 -7.37 0.08 -14.07
N HIS A 247 -8.48 -0.56 -14.38
CA HIS A 247 -8.52 -2.03 -14.41
C HIS A 247 -7.65 -2.59 -15.55
N SER A 248 -7.71 -1.93 -16.72
CA SER A 248 -6.94 -2.28 -17.92
C SER A 248 -7.04 -1.14 -18.94
N THR A 249 -6.49 -1.34 -20.13
CA THR A 249 -6.57 -0.37 -21.25
C THR A 249 -7.99 0.02 -21.69
N HIS A 250 -9.00 -0.74 -21.33
CA HIS A 250 -10.40 -0.50 -21.71
C HIS A 250 -11.28 0.05 -20.56
N GLN A 251 -10.73 0.17 -19.34
CA GLN A 251 -11.50 0.61 -18.18
C GLN A 251 -10.63 1.44 -17.23
N VAL A 252 -10.91 2.73 -17.20
CA VAL A 252 -10.21 3.71 -16.36
C VAL A 252 -11.21 4.33 -15.38
N THR A 253 -10.82 4.48 -14.13
CA THR A 253 -11.62 5.16 -13.13
C THR A 253 -11.42 6.66 -13.25
N VAL A 254 -12.52 7.41 -13.37
CA VAL A 254 -12.49 8.88 -13.31
C VAL A 254 -12.63 9.32 -11.85
N GLY A 255 -11.71 10.14 -11.38
CA GLY A 255 -11.77 10.72 -10.04
C GLY A 255 -13.00 11.62 -9.87
N ALA A 256 -13.48 11.74 -8.64
CA ALA A 256 -14.63 12.58 -8.34
C ALA A 256 -14.33 14.06 -8.64
N PRO A 257 -15.25 14.80 -9.27
CA PRO A 257 -15.14 16.25 -9.40
C PRO A 257 -15.21 16.92 -8.03
N ILE A 258 -15.09 18.24 -7.99
CA ILE A 258 -15.29 18.99 -6.76
C ILE A 258 -16.60 18.57 -6.10
N ASN A 259 -16.52 18.17 -4.85
CA ASN A 259 -17.67 17.78 -4.07
C ASN A 259 -17.53 18.25 -2.62
N ALA A 260 -18.65 18.35 -1.90
CA ALA A 260 -18.67 18.79 -0.52
C ALA A 260 -19.58 17.90 0.32
N ARG A 261 -19.16 17.61 1.55
CA ARG A 261 -19.91 16.88 2.56
C ARG A 261 -19.96 17.65 3.86
N LEU A 262 -21.17 17.94 4.33
CA LEU A 262 -21.39 18.50 5.67
C LEU A 262 -21.82 17.37 6.62
N SER A 263 -21.12 17.24 7.73
CA SER A 263 -21.39 16.25 8.77
C SER A 263 -21.67 16.92 10.12
N LEU A 264 -22.66 16.42 10.84
CA LEU A 264 -22.88 16.73 12.25
C LEU A 264 -22.43 15.53 13.08
N ILE A 265 -21.42 15.73 13.91
CA ILE A 265 -20.84 14.69 14.77
C ILE A 265 -21.24 14.98 16.20
N GLY A 266 -21.82 13.98 16.89
CA GLY A 266 -22.30 14.11 18.26
C GLY A 266 -21.88 12.93 19.13
N SER A 267 -21.58 13.19 20.41
CA SER A 267 -21.41 12.16 21.47
C SER A 267 -22.57 12.22 22.45
N PHE A 268 -23.11 11.07 22.82
CA PHE A 268 -24.29 10.95 23.69
C PHE A 268 -23.92 10.28 25.01
#